data_602154d8ba22e886a820ee5a897331f1
#
_entry.id   602154d8ba22e886a820ee5a897331f1
#
_cell.length_a   1.000
_cell.length_b   1.000
_cell.length_c   1.000
_cell.angle_alpha   90.00
_cell.angle_beta   90.00
_cell.angle_gamma   90.00
#
_symmetry.space_group_name_H-M   'P 1'
#
loop_
_entity.id
_entity.type
_entity.pdbx_description
1 polymer ?
#
loop_
_entity_poly.entity_id
_entity_poly.type
_entity_poly.pdbx_seq_one_letter_code
_entity_poly.pdbx_strand_id
1 'polypeptide(L)'
;MFKWVGKEIMEKKYYEHACPCGNKIEIKPHHKHSGVPKVCKAGHIGFLRERKFNTRLQEGYRIHVPGRTYTCICGCGKEITFKKRYQYTGVPRYISGHNETEITEEGKKRLSKQRKGVLRTEEVKKKISEATKVAMTEEVKKKISLKSRVNFYENILTLDKYNTRIKPLFTLDVYKGATRKDKYKFQCLHCNIVFESHIADSRIPRCFNCYPVVQTFSSVYEDEIVNWLQCLSIQNIQKGTKGVIHPYELDIYLPDYSLAIEFNGLYWHSELQGKDKNYHLTKTNLCKEKGIELIHIFEDEWIEKQDIVKSIIKNKLGLIENKIYARECVIKEVDKEEALLFLMNNHLQESVICKYFYGLYLKNELVQLVGIGKSRFNKGYEWELIRSCSKIDTVVIGGFNKLMRHVIDTLNIDNIVSYVDKRYFNGKGYKDWALIGESSPNYFYTKEYLDRESRLKYQKHKIIKTEDNKLLTEWQIMQLAGYDRIWDCGNKVYKLNT
;
A
#
# COMPACT_ATOMS: atom_id res chain seq x y z
N MET A 1 -24.77 11.63 -15.44
CA MET A 1 -24.51 12.51 -16.61
C MET A 1 -24.15 13.90 -16.07
N PHE A 2 -22.89 14.26 -16.05
CA PHE A 2 -22.44 15.53 -15.48
C PHE A 2 -22.30 16.55 -16.60
N LYS A 3 -23.03 17.68 -16.51
CA LYS A 3 -22.92 18.78 -17.47
C LYS A 3 -21.68 19.62 -17.18
N TRP A 4 -20.85 19.80 -18.19
CA TRP A 4 -19.77 20.78 -18.20
C TRP A 4 -20.34 22.18 -18.38
N VAL A 5 -20.14 23.06 -17.41
CA VAL A 5 -20.36 24.51 -17.59
C VAL A 5 -18.99 25.16 -17.53
N GLY A 6 -18.42 25.42 -18.71
CA GLY A 6 -17.14 26.08 -18.84
C GLY A 6 -17.31 27.58 -19.02
N LYS A 7 -16.81 28.38 -18.09
CA LYS A 7 -16.37 29.76 -18.39
C LYS A 7 -14.86 29.79 -18.34
N GLU A 8 -14.25 30.15 -19.47
CA GLU A 8 -12.83 30.39 -19.59
C GLU A 8 -12.45 31.70 -18.88
N ILE A 9 -11.77 31.56 -17.76
CA ILE A 9 -10.91 32.59 -17.20
C ILE A 9 -9.61 31.88 -16.88
N MET A 10 -8.45 32.50 -17.15
CA MET A 10 -7.10 31.92 -16.96
C MET A 10 -6.78 31.56 -15.50
N GLU A 11 -7.74 31.19 -14.71
CA GLU A 11 -7.65 30.79 -13.31
C GLU A 11 -8.26 29.42 -13.13
N LYS A 12 -7.69 28.63 -12.23
CA LYS A 12 -8.00 27.27 -11.81
C LYS A 12 -9.44 26.84 -12.07
N LYS A 13 -9.64 25.82 -12.90
CA LYS A 13 -10.98 25.25 -13.19
C LYS A 13 -11.47 24.43 -11.99
N TYR A 14 -12.64 24.73 -11.49
CA TYR A 14 -13.30 24.02 -10.40
C TYR A 14 -14.56 23.33 -10.90
N TYR A 15 -14.91 22.19 -10.32
CA TYR A 15 -16.23 21.61 -10.49
C TYR A 15 -17.23 22.30 -9.55
N GLU A 16 -18.46 22.43 -9.98
CA GLU A 16 -19.57 22.88 -9.10
C GLU A 16 -19.80 21.91 -7.92
N HIS A 17 -19.30 20.69 -8.03
CA HIS A 17 -19.41 19.70 -6.99
C HIS A 17 -18.39 19.97 -5.89
N ALA A 18 -18.89 20.40 -4.74
CA ALA A 18 -18.08 20.56 -3.55
C ALA A 18 -17.75 19.19 -2.93
N CYS A 19 -16.53 19.06 -2.39
CA CYS A 19 -16.23 17.97 -1.46
C CYS A 19 -17.28 17.94 -0.34
N PRO A 20 -17.62 16.78 0.23
CA PRO A 20 -18.50 16.69 1.39
C PRO A 20 -18.11 17.60 2.58
N CYS A 21 -16.87 18.12 2.59
CA CYS A 21 -16.41 19.13 3.56
C CYS A 21 -16.74 20.57 3.18
N GLY A 22 -17.38 20.82 2.04
CA GLY A 22 -17.70 22.16 1.54
C GLY A 22 -16.63 22.83 0.69
N ASN A 23 -15.42 22.27 0.60
CA ASN A 23 -14.34 22.82 -0.23
C ASN A 23 -14.54 22.48 -1.71
N LYS A 24 -14.23 23.41 -2.60
CA LYS A 24 -14.24 23.19 -4.06
C LYS A 24 -13.08 22.27 -4.45
N ILE A 25 -13.32 21.38 -5.41
CA ILE A 25 -12.32 20.45 -5.93
C ILE A 25 -11.63 21.10 -7.13
N GLU A 26 -10.32 21.26 -7.08
CA GLU A 26 -9.52 21.78 -8.17
C GLU A 26 -9.44 20.76 -9.31
N ILE A 27 -9.78 21.19 -10.54
CA ILE A 27 -9.68 20.36 -11.74
C ILE A 27 -8.26 20.44 -12.29
N LYS A 28 -7.63 19.29 -12.45
CA LYS A 28 -6.37 19.17 -13.17
C LYS A 28 -6.59 18.58 -14.57
N PRO A 29 -5.68 18.83 -15.54
CA PRO A 29 -5.85 18.32 -16.92
C PRO A 29 -6.13 16.81 -17.01
N HIS A 30 -5.48 16.01 -16.17
CA HIS A 30 -5.67 14.55 -16.16
C HIS A 30 -7.06 14.11 -15.64
N HIS A 31 -7.76 14.93 -14.86
CA HIS A 31 -9.13 14.61 -14.42
C HIS A 31 -10.14 14.50 -15.58
N LYS A 32 -9.76 15.00 -16.78
CA LYS A 32 -10.59 14.86 -17.98
C LYS A 32 -10.72 13.40 -18.44
N HIS A 33 -9.71 12.59 -18.16
CA HIS A 33 -9.64 11.16 -18.55
C HIS A 33 -9.85 10.21 -17.39
N SER A 34 -9.39 10.56 -16.17
CA SER A 34 -9.46 9.71 -14.97
C SER A 34 -10.67 9.96 -14.08
N GLY A 35 -11.51 10.94 -14.45
CA GLY A 35 -12.61 11.39 -13.58
C GLY A 35 -12.13 12.34 -12.48
N VAL A 36 -13.08 13.07 -11.90
CA VAL A 36 -12.81 14.03 -10.84
C VAL A 36 -12.76 13.34 -9.49
N PRO A 37 -11.78 13.65 -8.64
CA PRO A 37 -11.77 13.15 -7.28
C PRO A 37 -13.08 13.51 -6.56
N LYS A 38 -13.68 12.56 -5.88
CA LYS A 38 -14.92 12.78 -5.11
C LYS A 38 -14.71 13.65 -3.87
N VAL A 39 -13.45 13.94 -3.51
CA VAL A 39 -13.07 14.71 -2.31
C VAL A 39 -11.86 15.61 -2.60
N CYS A 40 -11.77 16.74 -1.87
CA CYS A 40 -10.67 17.70 -2.02
C CYS A 40 -9.34 17.17 -1.44
N LYS A 41 -8.21 17.69 -1.96
CA LYS A 41 -6.85 17.30 -1.49
C LYS A 41 -6.55 17.68 -0.02
N ALA A 42 -7.31 18.57 0.58
CA ALA A 42 -7.08 19.05 1.95
C ALA A 42 -7.47 18.01 2.99
N GLY A 43 -6.70 16.95 3.13
CA GLY A 43 -6.76 16.05 4.27
C GLY A 43 -7.86 14.98 4.26
N HIS A 44 -8.49 14.70 3.12
CA HIS A 44 -9.57 13.71 3.03
C HIS A 44 -9.19 12.41 2.34
N ILE A 45 -7.91 12.13 2.15
CA ILE A 45 -7.43 10.92 1.45
C ILE A 45 -7.85 9.63 2.17
N GLY A 46 -7.91 9.62 3.49
CA GLY A 46 -8.48 8.51 4.27
C GLY A 46 -10.00 8.34 4.12
N PHE A 47 -10.63 9.33 3.53
CA PHE A 47 -12.07 9.47 3.38
C PHE A 47 -12.64 8.81 2.15
N LEU A 48 -11.81 8.60 1.15
CA LEU A 48 -12.11 7.91 -0.12
C LEU A 48 -12.52 6.46 0.10
N ARG A 49 -12.45 5.97 1.31
CA ARG A 49 -13.03 4.69 1.72
C ARG A 49 -14.55 4.85 1.92
N GLU A 50 -15.23 5.11 0.82
CA GLU A 50 -16.65 5.39 0.70
C GLU A 50 -17.54 4.44 1.54
N ARG A 51 -17.17 3.18 1.64
CA ARG A 51 -17.88 2.15 2.41
C ARG A 51 -17.87 2.39 3.93
N LYS A 52 -16.74 2.77 4.52
CA LYS A 52 -16.66 3.04 5.97
C LYS A 52 -17.32 4.35 6.35
N PHE A 53 -17.26 5.32 5.47
CA PHE A 53 -17.86 6.63 5.72
C PHE A 53 -19.37 6.56 5.58
N ASN A 54 -19.89 5.95 4.52
CA ASN A 54 -21.32 5.75 4.34
C ASN A 54 -21.94 4.91 5.46
N THR A 55 -21.24 3.85 5.92
CA THR A 55 -21.68 3.08 7.09
C THR A 55 -21.74 3.96 8.33
N ARG A 56 -20.74 4.80 8.60
CA ARG A 56 -20.73 5.68 9.77
C ARG A 56 -21.75 6.81 9.66
N LEU A 57 -22.03 7.34 8.48
CA LEU A 57 -23.12 8.28 8.27
C LEU A 57 -24.48 7.62 8.53
N GLN A 58 -24.66 6.37 8.11
CA GLN A 58 -25.84 5.54 8.44
C GLN A 58 -25.92 5.26 9.96
N GLU A 59 -24.79 5.08 10.62
CA GLU A 59 -24.67 5.02 12.08
C GLU A 59 -24.87 6.39 12.78
N GLY A 60 -25.13 7.44 12.02
CA GLY A 60 -25.41 8.79 12.52
C GLY A 60 -24.20 9.65 12.86
N TYR A 61 -22.99 9.28 12.41
CA TYR A 61 -21.85 10.19 12.49
C TYR A 61 -22.08 11.41 11.60
N ARG A 62 -21.57 12.57 12.05
CA ARG A 62 -21.71 13.85 11.35
C ARG A 62 -20.48 14.14 10.52
N ILE A 63 -20.67 14.74 9.32
CA ILE A 63 -19.56 15.18 8.49
C ILE A 63 -18.81 16.30 9.22
N HIS A 64 -17.50 16.21 9.30
CA HIS A 64 -16.67 17.28 9.83
C HIS A 64 -16.64 18.47 8.87
N VAL A 65 -17.00 19.64 9.35
CA VAL A 65 -16.86 20.92 8.64
C VAL A 65 -15.84 21.77 9.42
N PRO A 66 -14.75 22.25 8.80
CA PRO A 66 -13.78 23.10 9.48
C PRO A 66 -14.45 24.33 10.10
N GLY A 67 -14.05 24.68 11.32
CA GLY A 67 -14.60 25.84 12.06
C GLY A 67 -15.97 25.60 12.74
N ARG A 68 -16.62 24.43 12.53
CA ARG A 68 -17.88 24.12 13.18
C ARG A 68 -17.66 23.38 14.50
N THR A 69 -18.32 23.84 15.56
CA THR A 69 -18.41 23.12 16.84
C THR A 69 -19.53 22.08 16.80
N TYR A 70 -19.34 20.99 17.53
CA TYR A 70 -20.29 19.89 17.60
C TYR A 70 -20.61 19.57 19.06
N THR A 71 -21.88 19.57 19.40
CA THR A 71 -22.34 19.19 20.71
C THR A 71 -22.79 17.73 20.76
N CYS A 72 -22.73 17.12 21.94
CA CYS A 72 -23.25 15.80 22.20
C CYS A 72 -24.79 15.78 22.04
N ILE A 73 -25.34 14.82 21.32
CA ILE A 73 -26.79 14.77 21.03
C ILE A 73 -27.59 14.27 22.23
N CYS A 74 -26.95 13.74 23.28
CA CYS A 74 -27.64 13.27 24.48
C CYS A 74 -28.32 14.43 25.33
N GLY A 75 -28.21 15.65 24.88
CA GLY A 75 -28.79 16.81 25.60
C GLY A 75 -27.94 17.32 26.77
N CYS A 76 -26.74 16.79 27.00
CA CYS A 76 -25.88 17.21 28.12
C CYS A 76 -25.20 18.58 27.92
N GLY A 77 -25.37 19.23 26.76
CA GLY A 77 -24.76 20.52 26.41
C GLY A 77 -23.25 20.54 26.22
N LYS A 78 -22.56 19.42 26.45
CA LYS A 78 -21.10 19.34 26.29
C LYS A 78 -20.68 19.30 24.83
N GLU A 79 -19.61 20.02 24.50
CA GLU A 79 -19.01 20.01 23.19
C GLU A 79 -18.14 18.78 22.99
N ILE A 80 -18.14 18.25 21.75
CA ILE A 80 -17.25 17.16 21.36
C ILE A 80 -15.90 17.75 21.00
N THR A 81 -14.89 17.49 21.82
CA THR A 81 -13.51 17.90 21.55
C THR A 81 -13.04 17.33 20.22
N PHE A 82 -12.61 18.20 19.33
CA PHE A 82 -12.10 17.80 18.02
C PHE A 82 -10.88 16.89 18.15
N LYS A 83 -10.89 15.79 17.39
CA LYS A 83 -9.72 14.91 17.20
C LYS A 83 -9.40 14.86 15.72
N LYS A 84 -8.14 15.00 15.34
CA LYS A 84 -7.68 15.00 13.92
C LYS A 84 -8.30 13.86 13.08
N ARG A 85 -8.49 12.69 13.67
CA ARG A 85 -9.15 11.55 13.00
C ARG A 85 -10.59 11.83 12.56
N TYR A 86 -11.29 12.77 13.18
CA TYR A 86 -12.70 13.05 12.83
C TYR A 86 -12.86 13.70 11.45
N GLN A 87 -11.79 14.23 10.89
CA GLN A 87 -11.75 14.66 9.48
C GLN A 87 -12.01 13.49 8.54
N TYR A 88 -11.58 12.28 8.92
CA TYR A 88 -11.62 11.08 8.09
C TYR A 88 -12.67 10.05 8.52
N THR A 89 -13.10 10.10 9.77
CA THR A 89 -14.01 9.11 10.34
C THR A 89 -15.39 9.64 10.63
N GLY A 90 -15.63 10.92 10.40
CA GLY A 90 -16.82 11.62 10.86
C GLY A 90 -16.78 11.95 12.36
N VAL A 91 -17.55 12.95 12.75
CA VAL A 91 -17.70 13.37 14.16
C VAL A 91 -18.77 12.50 14.80
N PRO A 92 -18.49 11.85 15.94
CA PRO A 92 -19.49 11.01 16.62
C PRO A 92 -20.68 11.85 17.13
N ARG A 93 -21.82 11.20 17.30
CA ARG A 93 -23.04 11.84 17.86
C ARG A 93 -22.91 12.12 19.35
N TYR A 94 -22.17 11.28 20.06
CA TYR A 94 -22.05 11.28 21.51
C TYR A 94 -20.60 11.40 21.95
N ILE A 95 -20.38 11.99 23.11
CA ILE A 95 -19.09 11.89 23.83
C ILE A 95 -18.93 10.46 24.33
N SER A 96 -17.70 9.98 24.45
CA SER A 96 -17.41 8.65 25.00
C SER A 96 -18.11 8.45 26.36
N GLY A 97 -18.91 7.39 26.46
CA GLY A 97 -19.72 7.07 27.65
C GLY A 97 -21.15 7.61 27.61
N HIS A 98 -21.54 8.37 26.56
CA HIS A 98 -22.91 8.83 26.35
C HIS A 98 -23.55 8.00 25.24
N ASN A 99 -24.76 7.47 25.46
CA ASN A 99 -25.50 6.60 24.54
C ASN A 99 -26.90 7.13 24.24
N GLU A 100 -27.53 6.57 23.20
CA GLU A 100 -28.89 6.82 22.79
C GLU A 100 -29.96 6.19 23.71
N THR A 101 -29.57 5.15 24.47
CA THR A 101 -30.49 4.54 25.42
C THR A 101 -30.79 5.53 26.53
N GLU A 102 -31.99 6.08 26.51
CA GLU A 102 -32.64 6.69 27.68
C GLU A 102 -32.63 5.62 28.77
N ILE A 103 -31.59 5.63 29.59
CA ILE A 103 -31.69 4.98 30.91
C ILE A 103 -32.74 5.78 31.64
N THR A 104 -33.93 5.19 31.82
CA THR A 104 -35.02 5.81 32.59
C THR A 104 -34.46 6.33 33.90
N GLU A 105 -35.02 7.40 34.45
CA GLU A 105 -34.59 7.96 35.73
C GLU A 105 -34.55 6.89 36.84
N GLU A 106 -35.44 5.90 36.79
CA GLU A 106 -35.39 4.72 37.64
C GLU A 106 -34.15 3.84 37.40
N GLY A 107 -33.77 3.59 36.13
CA GLY A 107 -32.57 2.89 35.75
C GLY A 107 -31.29 3.60 36.21
N LYS A 108 -31.27 4.95 36.09
CA LYS A 108 -30.18 5.78 36.62
C LYS A 108 -30.11 5.71 38.18
N LYS A 109 -31.25 5.74 38.87
CA LYS A 109 -31.33 5.60 40.33
C LYS A 109 -30.89 4.22 40.78
N ARG A 110 -31.25 3.16 40.04
CA ARG A 110 -30.85 1.76 40.31
C ARG A 110 -29.36 1.54 40.13
N LEU A 111 -28.79 2.02 39.04
CA LEU A 111 -27.34 2.01 38.75
C LEU A 111 -26.56 2.90 39.77
N SER A 112 -27.12 4.04 40.18
CA SER A 112 -26.53 4.90 41.17
C SER A 112 -26.57 4.23 42.57
N LYS A 113 -27.66 3.55 42.95
CA LYS A 113 -27.74 2.77 44.20
C LYS A 113 -26.72 1.60 44.19
N GLN A 114 -26.56 0.86 43.11
CA GLN A 114 -25.56 -0.20 43.01
C GLN A 114 -24.14 0.35 43.08
N ARG A 115 -23.86 1.53 42.52
CA ARG A 115 -22.54 2.19 42.57
C ARG A 115 -22.30 3.03 43.85
N LYS A 116 -23.34 3.52 44.50
CA LYS A 116 -23.21 4.26 45.76
C LYS A 116 -22.78 3.41 46.97
N GLY A 117 -22.76 2.09 46.84
CA GLY A 117 -22.27 1.20 47.89
C GLY A 117 -20.76 1.16 48.08
N VAL A 118 -19.94 1.74 47.15
CA VAL A 118 -18.48 1.60 47.22
C VAL A 118 -17.76 2.83 46.64
N LEU A 119 -17.98 3.99 47.18
CA LEU A 119 -16.94 5.01 47.11
C LEU A 119 -15.88 4.67 48.17
N ARG A 120 -14.97 3.78 47.78
CA ARG A 120 -13.79 3.50 48.55
C ARG A 120 -12.92 4.72 48.53
N THR A 121 -12.64 5.29 49.75
CA THR A 121 -11.65 6.37 49.86
C THR A 121 -10.31 5.90 49.30
N GLU A 122 -9.46 6.80 48.86
CA GLU A 122 -8.12 6.44 48.31
C GLU A 122 -7.32 5.64 49.36
N GLU A 123 -7.50 5.91 50.64
CA GLU A 123 -6.89 5.17 51.72
C GLU A 123 -7.36 3.69 51.77
N VAL A 124 -8.65 3.45 51.58
CA VAL A 124 -9.23 2.10 51.52
C VAL A 124 -8.75 1.37 50.24
N LYS A 125 -8.66 2.08 49.13
CA LYS A 125 -8.10 1.51 47.89
C LYS A 125 -6.64 1.11 48.08
N LYS A 126 -5.85 1.97 48.75
CA LYS A 126 -4.45 1.70 49.06
C LYS A 126 -4.29 0.48 49.98
N LYS A 127 -5.06 0.40 51.07
CA LYS A 127 -5.08 -0.74 52.00
C LYS A 127 -5.47 -2.05 51.29
N ILE A 128 -6.46 -2.04 50.39
CA ILE A 128 -6.86 -3.20 49.60
C ILE A 128 -5.73 -3.61 48.64
N SER A 129 -5.11 -2.63 47.97
CA SER A 129 -3.99 -2.90 47.06
C SER A 129 -2.79 -3.50 47.79
N GLU A 130 -2.44 -2.98 48.94
CA GLU A 130 -1.36 -3.48 49.79
C GLU A 130 -1.68 -4.89 50.33
N ALA A 131 -2.86 -5.09 50.88
CA ALA A 131 -3.33 -6.42 51.33
C ALA A 131 -3.35 -7.42 50.20
N THR A 132 -3.80 -7.04 49.01
CA THR A 132 -3.78 -7.91 47.82
C THR A 132 -2.35 -8.23 47.38
N LYS A 133 -1.44 -7.27 47.43
CA LYS A 133 -0.02 -7.51 47.15
C LYS A 133 0.62 -8.49 48.12
N VAL A 134 0.33 -8.35 49.40
CA VAL A 134 0.82 -9.26 50.46
C VAL A 134 0.22 -10.67 50.32
N ALA A 135 -1.08 -10.79 50.03
CA ALA A 135 -1.76 -12.05 49.85
C ALA A 135 -1.36 -12.80 48.55
N MET A 136 -0.88 -12.05 47.54
CA MET A 136 -0.45 -12.58 46.23
C MET A 136 1.01 -13.02 46.26
N THR A 137 1.30 -13.99 47.12
CA THR A 137 2.63 -14.64 47.13
C THR A 137 2.90 -15.35 45.80
N GLU A 138 4.16 -15.57 45.46
CA GLU A 138 4.57 -16.27 44.23
C GLU A 138 3.93 -17.68 44.13
N GLU A 139 3.72 -18.35 45.28
CA GLU A 139 3.07 -19.64 45.34
C GLU A 139 1.56 -19.54 44.98
N VAL A 140 0.86 -18.51 45.47
CA VAL A 140 -0.54 -18.24 45.16
C VAL A 140 -0.69 -17.88 43.69
N LYS A 141 0.20 -17.06 43.14
CA LYS A 141 0.24 -16.72 41.70
C LYS A 141 0.43 -17.96 40.84
N LYS A 142 1.36 -18.86 41.22
CA LYS A 142 1.58 -20.13 40.52
C LYS A 142 0.34 -21.03 40.55
N LYS A 143 -0.33 -21.17 41.72
CA LYS A 143 -1.57 -21.96 41.84
C LYS A 143 -2.71 -21.41 41.00
N ILE A 144 -2.92 -20.10 41.00
CA ILE A 144 -3.93 -19.42 40.17
C ILE A 144 -3.60 -19.60 38.67
N SER A 145 -2.37 -19.39 38.28
CA SER A 145 -1.90 -19.59 36.90
C SER A 145 -2.09 -21.03 36.44
N LEU A 146 -1.76 -22.02 37.29
CA LEU A 146 -1.93 -23.43 36.98
C LEU A 146 -3.43 -23.79 36.80
N LYS A 147 -4.28 -23.38 37.75
CA LYS A 147 -5.72 -23.60 37.66
C LYS A 147 -6.34 -22.98 36.42
N SER A 148 -5.93 -21.77 36.08
CA SER A 148 -6.37 -21.09 34.85
C SER A 148 -5.91 -21.83 33.60
N ARG A 149 -4.67 -22.35 33.59
CA ARG A 149 -4.13 -23.13 32.46
C ARG A 149 -4.88 -24.45 32.28
N VAL A 150 -5.13 -25.20 33.37
CA VAL A 150 -5.89 -26.48 33.34
C VAL A 150 -7.28 -26.23 32.79
N ASN A 151 -8.02 -25.29 33.37
CA ASN A 151 -9.37 -24.95 32.90
C ASN A 151 -9.42 -24.57 31.43
N PHE A 152 -8.46 -23.77 30.99
CA PHE A 152 -8.42 -23.34 29.60
C PHE A 152 -8.07 -24.50 28.65
N TYR A 153 -7.14 -25.38 29.05
CA TYR A 153 -6.74 -26.54 28.28
C TYR A 153 -7.90 -27.55 28.14
N GLU A 154 -8.60 -27.84 29.23
CA GLU A 154 -9.79 -28.71 29.25
C GLU A 154 -10.91 -28.12 28.37
N ASN A 155 -11.15 -26.82 28.45
CA ASN A 155 -12.12 -26.12 27.61
C ASN A 155 -11.75 -26.16 26.12
N ILE A 156 -10.46 -26.04 25.77
CA ILE A 156 -10.00 -26.17 24.38
C ILE A 156 -10.32 -27.56 23.84
N LEU A 157 -10.09 -28.60 24.63
CA LEU A 157 -10.33 -30.00 24.21
C LEU A 157 -11.82 -30.36 24.09
N THR A 158 -12.69 -29.66 24.84
CA THR A 158 -14.13 -29.94 24.89
C THR A 158 -14.99 -29.02 24.02
N LEU A 159 -14.44 -27.89 23.53
CA LEU A 159 -15.18 -26.98 22.68
C LEU A 159 -15.38 -27.56 21.28
N ASP A 160 -16.62 -27.81 20.89
CA ASP A 160 -17.01 -28.24 19.53
C ASP A 160 -16.35 -27.42 18.42
N LYS A 161 -16.08 -26.13 18.68
CA LYS A 161 -15.38 -25.23 17.77
C LYS A 161 -13.98 -25.72 17.37
N TYR A 162 -13.25 -26.33 18.29
CA TYR A 162 -11.91 -26.87 18.01
C TYR A 162 -12.00 -28.24 17.35
N ASN A 163 -12.87 -29.09 17.86
CA ASN A 163 -13.01 -30.49 17.42
C ASN A 163 -13.50 -30.65 15.99
N THR A 164 -14.12 -29.62 15.40
CA THR A 164 -14.62 -29.66 14.02
C THR A 164 -13.58 -29.24 12.97
N ARG A 165 -12.51 -28.53 13.37
CA ARG A 165 -11.55 -27.95 12.42
C ARG A 165 -10.11 -28.35 12.65
N ILE A 166 -9.72 -28.51 13.92
CA ILE A 166 -8.33 -28.74 14.30
C ILE A 166 -8.24 -29.71 15.45
N LYS A 167 -7.13 -30.45 15.50
CA LYS A 167 -6.76 -31.33 16.63
C LYS A 167 -5.48 -30.77 17.26
N PRO A 168 -5.46 -30.41 18.55
CA PRO A 168 -4.23 -30.08 19.28
C PRO A 168 -3.26 -31.27 19.30
N LEU A 169 -1.99 -31.04 19.06
CA LEU A 169 -0.93 -32.04 19.11
C LEU A 169 0.05 -31.79 20.27
N PHE A 170 -0.40 -31.15 21.33
CA PHE A 170 0.38 -30.87 22.53
C PHE A 170 -0.39 -31.31 23.78
N THR A 171 0.33 -31.57 24.83
CA THR A 171 -0.21 -32.04 26.12
C THR A 171 -0.25 -30.90 27.14
N LEU A 172 -0.93 -31.08 28.28
CA LEU A 172 -1.06 -30.04 29.30
C LEU A 172 0.28 -29.62 29.91
N ASP A 173 1.24 -30.53 30.01
CA ASP A 173 2.60 -30.24 30.49
C ASP A 173 3.38 -29.32 29.57
N VAL A 174 3.18 -29.41 28.25
CA VAL A 174 3.75 -28.52 27.26
C VAL A 174 3.02 -27.19 27.19
N TYR A 175 1.74 -27.16 27.61
CA TYR A 175 0.92 -25.95 27.50
C TYR A 175 1.28 -24.91 28.56
N LYS A 176 1.90 -23.79 28.12
CA LYS A 176 2.34 -22.67 28.98
C LYS A 176 1.27 -21.62 29.24
N GLY A 177 0.15 -21.67 28.53
CA GLY A 177 -0.95 -20.72 28.61
C GLY A 177 -1.30 -20.09 27.26
N ALA A 178 -2.41 -19.36 27.23
CA ALA A 178 -2.85 -18.61 26.06
C ALA A 178 -2.04 -17.31 25.94
N THR A 179 -0.92 -17.35 25.23
CA THR A 179 -0.04 -16.20 25.02
C THR A 179 0.24 -16.02 23.53
N ARG A 180 0.58 -14.80 23.13
CA ARG A 180 1.03 -14.50 21.76
C ARG A 180 2.50 -14.88 21.53
N LYS A 181 3.22 -15.28 22.58
CA LYS A 181 4.64 -15.65 22.50
C LYS A 181 4.84 -17.14 22.20
N ASP A 182 3.98 -17.99 22.76
CA ASP A 182 4.12 -19.45 22.65
C ASP A 182 3.31 -19.97 21.46
N LYS A 183 3.96 -20.78 20.62
CA LYS A 183 3.32 -21.50 19.51
C LYS A 183 3.11 -22.95 19.88
N TYR A 184 1.99 -23.51 19.43
CA TYR A 184 1.59 -24.89 19.66
C TYR A 184 1.27 -25.56 18.33
N LYS A 185 1.51 -26.87 18.25
CA LYS A 185 1.22 -27.67 17.05
C LYS A 185 -0.23 -28.11 17.02
N PHE A 186 -0.84 -27.97 15.85
CA PHE A 186 -2.20 -28.42 15.56
C PHE A 186 -2.22 -29.20 14.26
N GLN A 187 -3.12 -30.18 14.16
CA GLN A 187 -3.43 -30.84 12.91
C GLN A 187 -4.75 -30.31 12.37
N CYS A 188 -4.78 -29.94 11.11
CA CYS A 188 -6.02 -29.60 10.43
C CYS A 188 -6.82 -30.87 10.14
N LEU A 189 -8.08 -30.91 10.56
CA LEU A 189 -8.94 -32.09 10.33
C LEU A 189 -9.49 -32.17 8.89
N HIS A 190 -9.32 -31.10 8.09
CA HIS A 190 -9.77 -31.06 6.70
C HIS A 190 -8.68 -31.50 5.71
N CYS A 191 -7.44 -31.04 5.87
CA CYS A 191 -6.33 -31.36 4.94
C CYS A 191 -5.19 -32.17 5.59
N ASN A 192 -5.32 -32.54 6.86
CA ASN A 192 -4.34 -33.26 7.67
C ASN A 192 -2.96 -32.59 7.86
N ILE A 193 -2.77 -31.37 7.34
CA ILE A 193 -1.52 -30.62 7.52
C ILE A 193 -1.33 -30.26 8.98
N VAL A 194 -0.11 -30.49 9.49
CA VAL A 194 0.33 -30.01 10.80
C VAL A 194 0.87 -28.59 10.67
N PHE A 195 0.37 -27.68 11.51
CA PHE A 195 0.79 -26.30 11.53
C PHE A 195 1.00 -25.78 12.95
N GLU A 196 1.77 -24.70 13.08
CA GLU A 196 1.99 -24.03 14.37
C GLU A 196 1.18 -22.73 14.44
N SER A 197 0.55 -22.50 15.60
CA SER A 197 -0.21 -21.28 15.85
C SER A 197 -0.18 -20.90 17.31
N HIS A 198 -0.49 -19.63 17.59
CA HIS A 198 -0.69 -19.14 18.96
C HIS A 198 -2.12 -19.42 19.42
N ILE A 199 -2.28 -19.62 20.71
CA ILE A 199 -3.58 -19.61 21.37
C ILE A 199 -3.69 -18.27 22.09
N ALA A 200 -4.41 -17.32 21.51
CA ALA A 200 -4.59 -16.01 22.10
C ALA A 200 -6.00 -15.46 21.77
N ASP A 201 -6.51 -14.60 22.64
CA ASP A 201 -7.74 -13.82 22.42
C ASP A 201 -8.98 -14.68 22.09
N SER A 202 -9.07 -15.89 22.66
CA SER A 202 -10.19 -16.84 22.41
C SER A 202 -10.39 -17.19 20.92
N ARG A 203 -9.40 -16.96 20.07
CA ARG A 203 -9.46 -17.31 18.65
C ARG A 203 -9.05 -18.75 18.43
N ILE A 204 -9.79 -19.43 17.56
CA ILE A 204 -9.43 -20.78 17.11
C ILE A 204 -8.20 -20.68 16.19
N PRO A 205 -7.11 -21.40 16.46
CA PRO A 205 -6.00 -21.52 15.53
C PRO A 205 -6.49 -21.99 14.15
N ARG A 206 -5.93 -21.46 13.08
CA ARG A 206 -6.42 -21.70 11.72
C ARG A 206 -5.35 -22.40 10.88
N CYS A 207 -5.76 -23.42 10.16
CA CYS A 207 -5.01 -23.91 9.01
C CYS A 207 -5.17 -22.92 7.86
N PHE A 208 -4.10 -22.25 7.48
CA PHE A 208 -4.16 -21.24 6.41
C PHE A 208 -4.46 -21.84 5.03
N ASN A 209 -4.17 -23.13 4.83
CA ASN A 209 -4.49 -23.83 3.59
C ASN A 209 -6.01 -24.04 3.41
N CYS A 210 -6.73 -24.43 4.47
CA CYS A 210 -8.17 -24.71 4.40
C CYS A 210 -9.04 -23.52 4.81
N TYR A 211 -8.53 -22.68 5.67
CA TYR A 211 -9.24 -21.52 6.25
C TYR A 211 -8.37 -20.26 6.15
N PRO A 212 -8.13 -19.78 4.94
CA PRO A 212 -7.37 -18.55 4.75
C PRO A 212 -8.05 -17.40 5.52
N VAL A 213 -7.25 -16.49 6.04
CA VAL A 213 -7.79 -15.28 6.66
C VAL A 213 -8.35 -14.41 5.53
N VAL A 214 -9.65 -14.44 5.37
CA VAL A 214 -10.31 -13.41 4.57
C VAL A 214 -10.17 -12.12 5.38
N GLN A 215 -9.30 -11.23 4.94
CA GLN A 215 -9.21 -9.92 5.56
C GLN A 215 -10.50 -9.18 5.31
N THR A 216 -11.20 -8.83 6.39
CA THR A 216 -12.38 -7.96 6.33
C THR A 216 -12.02 -6.48 6.07
N PHE A 217 -10.71 -6.18 5.99
CA PHE A 217 -10.16 -4.84 5.78
C PHE A 217 -9.17 -4.88 4.62
N SER A 218 -9.67 -5.04 3.40
CA SER A 218 -8.87 -4.71 2.22
C SER A 218 -8.87 -3.20 1.99
N SER A 219 -7.81 -2.70 1.39
CA SER A 219 -7.76 -1.34 0.88
C SER A 219 -8.83 -1.17 -0.21
N VAL A 220 -9.46 -0.01 -0.28
CA VAL A 220 -10.41 0.31 -1.37
C VAL A 220 -9.75 0.11 -2.74
N TYR A 221 -8.47 0.44 -2.83
CA TYR A 221 -7.72 0.29 -4.07
C TYR A 221 -7.39 -1.17 -4.41
N GLU A 222 -7.14 -2.02 -3.40
CA GLU A 222 -7.02 -3.46 -3.64
C GLU A 222 -8.34 -4.04 -4.18
N ASP A 223 -9.49 -3.61 -3.62
CA ASP A 223 -10.81 -3.99 -4.11
C ASP A 223 -11.04 -3.47 -5.55
N GLU A 224 -10.59 -2.25 -5.83
CA GLU A 224 -10.68 -1.66 -7.17
C GLU A 224 -9.84 -2.46 -8.20
N ILE A 225 -8.61 -2.84 -7.84
CA ILE A 225 -7.76 -3.68 -8.69
C ILE A 225 -8.42 -5.03 -8.93
N VAL A 226 -8.95 -5.69 -7.89
CA VAL A 226 -9.62 -7.00 -8.03
C VAL A 226 -10.85 -6.90 -8.91
N ASN A 227 -11.70 -5.89 -8.69
CA ASN A 227 -12.90 -5.68 -9.51
C ASN A 227 -12.53 -5.45 -10.98
N TRP A 228 -11.47 -4.67 -11.22
CA TRP A 228 -10.97 -4.45 -12.57
C TRP A 228 -10.42 -5.74 -13.21
N LEU A 229 -9.67 -6.58 -12.48
CA LEU A 229 -9.19 -7.88 -12.96
C LEU A 229 -10.35 -8.82 -13.27
N GLN A 230 -11.42 -8.81 -12.47
CA GLN A 230 -12.65 -9.58 -12.74
C GLN A 230 -13.33 -9.11 -14.03
N CYS A 231 -13.35 -7.79 -14.31
CA CYS A 231 -13.83 -7.26 -15.59
C CYS A 231 -13.00 -7.73 -16.79
N LEU A 232 -11.73 -8.11 -16.59
CA LEU A 232 -10.90 -8.77 -17.61
C LEU A 232 -11.11 -10.28 -17.69
N SER A 233 -12.15 -10.81 -17.05
CA SER A 233 -12.48 -12.24 -16.99
C SER A 233 -11.46 -13.11 -16.25
N ILE A 234 -10.65 -12.55 -15.38
CA ILE A 234 -9.75 -13.30 -14.49
C ILE A 234 -10.57 -13.91 -13.36
N GLN A 235 -10.62 -15.25 -13.29
CA GLN A 235 -11.48 -15.97 -12.34
C GLN A 235 -10.79 -16.33 -11.03
N ASN A 236 -9.56 -16.83 -11.09
CA ASN A 236 -8.83 -17.33 -9.94
C ASN A 236 -8.00 -16.20 -9.29
N ILE A 237 -8.66 -15.35 -8.49
CA ILE A 237 -8.05 -14.23 -7.78
C ILE A 237 -8.05 -14.51 -6.28
N GLN A 238 -6.88 -14.62 -5.68
CA GLN A 238 -6.71 -14.84 -4.24
C GLN A 238 -6.28 -13.54 -3.56
N LYS A 239 -7.07 -13.05 -2.62
CA LYS A 239 -6.76 -11.84 -1.83
C LYS A 239 -6.17 -12.20 -0.47
N GLY A 240 -5.21 -11.40 0.00
CA GLY A 240 -4.67 -11.51 1.34
C GLY A 240 -4.05 -12.89 1.64
N THR A 241 -3.28 -13.43 0.71
CA THR A 241 -2.80 -14.81 0.78
C THR A 241 -1.53 -14.91 1.63
N LYS A 242 -1.61 -15.57 2.79
CA LYS A 242 -0.49 -15.71 3.75
C LYS A 242 0.34 -16.99 3.60
N GLY A 243 -0.14 -17.98 2.86
CA GLY A 243 0.50 -19.29 2.73
C GLY A 243 1.63 -19.35 1.71
N VAL A 244 1.67 -18.44 0.76
CA VAL A 244 2.57 -18.52 -0.41
C VAL A 244 3.99 -18.10 -0.06
N ILE A 245 4.16 -16.96 0.59
CA ILE A 245 5.47 -16.38 0.96
C ILE A 245 5.59 -16.12 2.47
N HIS A 246 5.26 -17.12 3.28
CA HIS A 246 5.34 -17.00 4.73
C HIS A 246 6.70 -16.43 5.21
N PRO A 247 6.73 -15.46 6.17
CA PRO A 247 5.62 -14.96 7.00
C PRO A 247 4.83 -13.80 6.37
N TYR A 248 5.15 -13.41 5.16
CA TYR A 248 4.50 -12.30 4.47
C TYR A 248 3.19 -12.73 3.81
N GLU A 249 2.37 -11.73 3.50
CA GLU A 249 1.10 -11.84 2.79
C GLU A 249 1.25 -11.27 1.38
N LEU A 250 0.50 -11.82 0.44
CA LEU A 250 0.28 -11.22 -0.88
C LEU A 250 -1.09 -10.57 -0.91
N ASP A 251 -1.19 -9.31 -1.29
CA ASP A 251 -2.46 -8.59 -1.33
C ASP A 251 -3.38 -9.20 -2.40
N ILE A 252 -2.85 -9.44 -3.59
CA ILE A 252 -3.56 -10.07 -4.72
C ILE A 252 -2.63 -11.10 -5.36
N TYR A 253 -3.08 -12.35 -5.48
CA TYR A 253 -2.35 -13.41 -6.14
C TYR A 253 -3.20 -14.03 -7.26
N LEU A 254 -2.61 -14.19 -8.43
CA LEU A 254 -3.18 -14.77 -9.65
C LEU A 254 -2.44 -16.07 -9.98
N PRO A 255 -2.85 -17.22 -9.39
CA PRO A 255 -2.12 -18.48 -9.54
C PRO A 255 -1.93 -18.91 -10.99
N ASP A 256 -2.97 -18.76 -11.80
CA ASP A 256 -2.96 -19.19 -13.22
C ASP A 256 -1.94 -18.45 -14.08
N TYR A 257 -1.51 -17.27 -13.61
CA TYR A 257 -0.52 -16.43 -14.29
C TYR A 257 0.84 -16.41 -13.58
N SER A 258 0.97 -17.09 -12.44
CA SER A 258 2.13 -16.98 -11.55
C SER A 258 2.51 -15.51 -11.28
N LEU A 259 1.52 -14.67 -11.08
CA LEU A 259 1.63 -13.24 -10.91
C LEU A 259 0.99 -12.81 -9.58
N ALA A 260 1.69 -11.96 -8.84
CA ALA A 260 1.13 -11.32 -7.65
C ALA A 260 1.22 -9.79 -7.77
N ILE A 261 0.31 -9.11 -7.11
CA ILE A 261 0.25 -7.64 -7.06
C ILE A 261 0.20 -7.24 -5.58
N GLU A 262 1.09 -6.36 -5.21
CA GLU A 262 1.17 -5.71 -3.90
C GLU A 262 0.76 -4.27 -4.04
N PHE A 263 -0.24 -3.84 -3.29
CA PHE A 263 -0.67 -2.44 -3.26
C PHE A 263 -0.04 -1.73 -2.05
N ASN A 264 0.91 -0.87 -2.32
CA ASN A 264 1.69 -0.18 -1.31
C ASN A 264 1.09 1.20 -0.99
N GLY A 265 0.17 1.26 -0.02
CA GLY A 265 -0.33 2.52 0.52
C GLY A 265 0.81 3.33 1.15
N LEU A 266 0.96 4.60 0.76
CA LEU A 266 2.15 5.41 1.10
C LEU A 266 2.38 5.53 2.61
N TYR A 267 1.32 5.64 3.40
CA TYR A 267 1.43 5.68 4.86
C TYR A 267 1.94 4.34 5.43
N TRP A 268 1.29 3.22 5.04
CA TRP A 268 1.56 1.92 5.65
C TRP A 268 2.89 1.30 5.21
N HIS A 269 3.41 1.72 4.06
CA HIS A 269 4.66 1.23 3.47
C HIS A 269 5.84 2.17 3.67
N SER A 270 5.70 3.18 4.53
CA SER A 270 6.75 4.12 4.88
C SER A 270 7.69 3.58 5.97
N GLU A 271 8.89 4.16 6.06
CA GLU A 271 9.92 3.75 7.02
C GLU A 271 9.49 4.01 8.47
N LEU A 272 8.81 5.12 8.76
CA LEU A 272 8.29 5.41 10.10
C LEU A 272 7.20 4.44 10.54
N GLN A 273 6.59 3.69 9.62
CA GLN A 273 5.67 2.60 9.91
C GLN A 273 6.37 1.23 10.00
N GLY A 274 7.71 1.22 10.08
CA GLY A 274 8.53 0.01 10.28
C GLY A 274 8.82 -0.77 8.99
N LYS A 275 8.65 -0.15 7.81
CA LYS A 275 9.04 -0.77 6.54
C LYS A 275 10.46 -0.35 6.19
N ASP A 276 11.41 -1.21 6.51
CA ASP A 276 12.83 -0.97 6.29
C ASP A 276 13.21 -1.01 4.80
N LYS A 277 14.48 -0.68 4.53
CA LYS A 277 15.08 -0.65 3.20
C LYS A 277 14.81 -1.90 2.37
N ASN A 278 14.74 -3.06 2.98
CA ASN A 278 14.68 -4.34 2.27
C ASN A 278 13.28 -4.95 2.24
N TYR A 279 12.28 -4.33 2.85
CA TYR A 279 10.95 -4.90 2.99
C TYR A 279 10.34 -5.35 1.65
N HIS A 280 10.26 -4.44 0.68
CA HIS A 280 9.69 -4.74 -0.64
C HIS A 280 10.57 -5.71 -1.44
N LEU A 281 11.89 -5.52 -1.38
CA LEU A 281 12.84 -6.41 -2.05
C LEU A 281 12.76 -7.84 -1.50
N THR A 282 12.60 -8.01 -0.19
CA THR A 282 12.46 -9.34 0.44
C THR A 282 11.22 -10.05 -0.07
N LYS A 283 10.06 -9.37 -0.13
CA LYS A 283 8.83 -9.95 -0.71
C LYS A 283 9.03 -10.34 -2.17
N THR A 284 9.69 -9.48 -2.96
CA THR A 284 10.00 -9.76 -4.37
C THR A 284 10.86 -11.01 -4.53
N ASN A 285 11.90 -11.17 -3.69
CA ASN A 285 12.79 -12.32 -3.77
C ASN A 285 12.09 -13.62 -3.36
N LEU A 286 11.29 -13.59 -2.28
CA LEU A 286 10.49 -14.75 -1.86
C LEU A 286 9.49 -15.20 -2.93
N CYS A 287 8.85 -14.26 -3.61
CA CYS A 287 7.99 -14.57 -4.77
C CYS A 287 8.80 -15.21 -5.91
N LYS A 288 9.95 -14.63 -6.25
CA LYS A 288 10.84 -15.14 -7.30
C LYS A 288 11.30 -16.58 -7.02
N GLU A 289 11.63 -16.92 -5.77
CA GLU A 289 11.98 -18.30 -5.35
C GLU A 289 10.84 -19.29 -5.59
N LYS A 290 9.60 -18.82 -5.56
CA LYS A 290 8.39 -19.62 -5.86
C LYS A 290 7.98 -19.59 -7.33
N GLY A 291 8.76 -18.93 -8.20
CA GLY A 291 8.40 -18.75 -9.61
C GLY A 291 7.30 -17.74 -9.85
N ILE A 292 6.97 -16.92 -8.85
CA ILE A 292 5.93 -15.91 -8.92
C ILE A 292 6.55 -14.55 -9.25
N GLU A 293 6.02 -13.84 -10.23
CA GLU A 293 6.37 -12.45 -10.50
C GLU A 293 5.55 -11.53 -9.60
N LEU A 294 6.20 -10.68 -8.81
CA LEU A 294 5.52 -9.72 -7.93
C LEU A 294 5.62 -8.31 -8.52
N ILE A 295 4.46 -7.65 -8.66
CA ILE A 295 4.35 -6.24 -9.03
C ILE A 295 4.07 -5.41 -7.78
N HIS A 296 4.85 -4.35 -7.55
CA HIS A 296 4.60 -3.38 -6.50
C HIS A 296 3.99 -2.11 -7.10
N ILE A 297 2.73 -1.86 -6.79
CA ILE A 297 2.00 -0.65 -7.16
C ILE A 297 1.97 0.27 -5.96
N PHE A 298 2.52 1.47 -6.07
CA PHE A 298 2.37 2.48 -5.03
C PHE A 298 1.08 3.29 -5.23
N GLU A 299 0.51 3.76 -4.13
CA GLU A 299 -0.79 4.43 -4.10
C GLU A 299 -0.86 5.64 -5.06
N ASP A 300 0.19 6.45 -5.12
CA ASP A 300 0.29 7.59 -6.04
C ASP A 300 0.31 7.16 -7.52
N GLU A 301 0.97 6.03 -7.85
CA GLU A 301 0.97 5.48 -9.22
C GLU A 301 -0.44 5.01 -9.62
N TRP A 302 -1.17 4.37 -8.71
CA TRP A 302 -2.54 3.94 -8.99
C TRP A 302 -3.50 5.13 -9.15
N ILE A 303 -3.33 6.17 -8.34
CA ILE A 303 -4.19 7.35 -8.39
C ILE A 303 -3.91 8.21 -9.64
N GLU A 304 -2.64 8.41 -9.98
CA GLU A 304 -2.25 9.39 -11.00
C GLU A 304 -1.92 8.77 -12.37
N LYS A 305 -1.54 7.47 -12.42
CA LYS A 305 -1.05 6.77 -13.63
C LYS A 305 -1.75 5.43 -13.85
N GLN A 306 -3.01 5.35 -13.45
CA GLN A 306 -3.78 4.10 -13.46
C GLN A 306 -3.77 3.41 -14.83
N ASP A 307 -3.90 4.17 -15.93
CA ASP A 307 -3.94 3.61 -17.28
C ASP A 307 -2.60 2.97 -17.67
N ILE A 308 -1.47 3.57 -17.27
CA ILE A 308 -0.13 3.01 -17.50
C ILE A 308 0.03 1.71 -16.69
N VAL A 309 -0.34 1.73 -15.40
CA VAL A 309 -0.26 0.55 -14.53
C VAL A 309 -1.13 -0.58 -15.07
N LYS A 310 -2.36 -0.29 -15.47
CA LYS A 310 -3.29 -1.25 -16.08
C LYS A 310 -2.73 -1.85 -17.37
N SER A 311 -2.13 -1.02 -18.23
CA SER A 311 -1.49 -1.50 -19.45
C SER A 311 -0.32 -2.44 -19.17
N ILE A 312 0.52 -2.14 -18.18
CA ILE A 312 1.62 -3.03 -17.76
C ILE A 312 1.07 -4.37 -17.27
N ILE A 313 0.02 -4.37 -16.43
CA ILE A 313 -0.59 -5.60 -15.92
C ILE A 313 -1.22 -6.40 -17.05
N LYS A 314 -1.99 -5.80 -17.97
CA LYS A 314 -2.55 -6.46 -19.15
C LYS A 314 -1.45 -7.12 -20.00
N ASN A 315 -0.31 -6.43 -20.19
CA ASN A 315 0.81 -7.00 -20.93
C ASN A 315 1.35 -8.26 -20.25
N LYS A 316 1.51 -8.24 -18.92
CA LYS A 316 1.97 -9.43 -18.17
C LYS A 316 0.98 -10.58 -18.21
N LEU A 317 -0.30 -10.28 -18.25
CA LEU A 317 -1.38 -11.26 -18.37
C LEU A 317 -1.56 -11.76 -19.83
N GLY A 318 -0.86 -11.15 -20.81
CA GLY A 318 -1.00 -11.50 -22.22
C GLY A 318 -2.31 -11.00 -22.87
N LEU A 319 -2.98 -10.04 -22.25
CA LEU A 319 -4.31 -9.54 -22.63
C LEU A 319 -4.28 -8.31 -23.55
N ILE A 320 -3.11 -7.88 -24.03
CA ILE A 320 -3.04 -6.79 -25.00
C ILE A 320 -3.30 -7.33 -26.39
N GLU A 321 -4.35 -6.85 -27.03
CA GLU A 321 -4.79 -7.24 -28.36
C GLU A 321 -4.01 -6.52 -29.47
N ASN A 322 -3.72 -5.23 -29.26
CA ASN A 322 -3.03 -4.40 -30.23
C ASN A 322 -1.54 -4.80 -30.35
N LYS A 323 -1.24 -5.66 -31.31
CA LYS A 323 0.12 -6.15 -31.61
C LYS A 323 0.60 -5.55 -32.90
N ILE A 324 1.71 -4.80 -32.86
CA ILE A 324 2.35 -4.15 -34.01
C ILE A 324 3.67 -4.87 -34.27
N TYR A 325 3.96 -5.19 -35.51
CA TYR A 325 5.26 -5.74 -35.85
C TYR A 325 6.24 -4.63 -36.19
N ALA A 326 7.41 -4.64 -35.58
CA ALA A 326 8.43 -3.60 -35.80
C ALA A 326 8.85 -3.47 -37.29
N ARG A 327 8.75 -4.53 -38.09
CA ARG A 327 9.02 -4.48 -39.54
C ARG A 327 8.09 -3.54 -40.29
N GLU A 328 6.90 -3.28 -39.78
CA GLU A 328 5.88 -2.38 -40.36
C GLU A 328 6.11 -0.92 -39.97
N CYS A 329 6.99 -0.71 -39.01
CA CYS A 329 7.28 0.61 -38.48
C CYS A 329 8.52 1.24 -39.12
N VAL A 330 8.50 2.55 -39.24
CA VAL A 330 9.65 3.38 -39.64
C VAL A 330 10.31 3.92 -38.40
N ILE A 331 11.66 3.92 -38.37
CA ILE A 331 12.42 4.58 -37.30
C ILE A 331 12.60 6.07 -37.67
N LYS A 332 12.38 6.93 -36.70
CA LYS A 332 12.70 8.37 -36.81
C LYS A 332 13.36 8.84 -35.52
N GLU A 333 14.20 9.86 -35.64
CA GLU A 333 14.53 10.70 -34.49
C GLU A 333 13.28 11.47 -34.09
N VAL A 334 13.01 11.51 -32.77
CA VAL A 334 11.78 12.08 -32.22
C VAL A 334 12.09 13.44 -31.64
N ASP A 335 11.29 14.44 -32.02
CA ASP A 335 11.40 15.75 -31.42
C ASP A 335 11.26 15.71 -29.90
N LYS A 336 11.98 16.58 -29.22
CA LYS A 336 12.03 16.61 -27.77
C LYS A 336 10.66 16.79 -27.13
N GLU A 337 9.83 17.67 -27.66
CA GLU A 337 8.50 17.97 -27.11
C GLU A 337 7.57 16.76 -27.29
N GLU A 338 7.56 16.15 -28.49
CA GLU A 338 6.82 14.93 -28.76
C GLU A 338 7.28 13.78 -27.86
N ALA A 339 8.60 13.60 -27.70
CA ALA A 339 9.16 12.54 -26.86
C ALA A 339 8.77 12.72 -25.38
N LEU A 340 8.84 13.93 -24.83
CA LEU A 340 8.47 14.22 -23.44
C LEU A 340 6.97 14.00 -23.21
N LEU A 341 6.12 14.40 -24.17
CA LEU A 341 4.68 14.15 -24.12
C LEU A 341 4.36 12.65 -24.18
N PHE A 342 5.03 11.93 -25.08
CA PHE A 342 4.88 10.48 -25.20
C PHE A 342 5.27 9.76 -23.90
N LEU A 343 6.40 10.11 -23.30
CA LEU A 343 6.86 9.55 -22.03
C LEU A 343 5.91 9.86 -20.88
N MET A 344 5.37 11.07 -20.82
CA MET A 344 4.42 11.45 -19.77
C MET A 344 3.14 10.59 -19.81
N ASN A 345 2.69 10.22 -21.01
CA ASN A 345 1.46 9.46 -21.19
C ASN A 345 1.66 7.94 -21.15
N ASN A 346 2.89 7.44 -21.34
CA ASN A 346 3.13 6.01 -21.55
C ASN A 346 4.19 5.41 -20.64
N HIS A 347 4.99 6.21 -19.90
CA HIS A 347 6.06 5.71 -19.06
C HIS A 347 5.79 5.98 -17.57
N LEU A 348 5.88 4.96 -16.72
CA LEU A 348 5.57 5.05 -15.29
C LEU A 348 6.40 6.11 -14.55
N GLN A 349 7.68 6.24 -14.88
CA GLN A 349 8.59 7.23 -14.30
C GLN A 349 8.58 8.58 -15.05
N GLU A 350 7.59 8.82 -15.89
CA GLU A 350 7.36 10.06 -16.64
C GLU A 350 8.51 10.51 -17.54
N SER A 351 8.39 11.75 -18.00
CA SER A 351 9.35 12.38 -18.89
C SER A 351 10.69 12.65 -18.20
N VAL A 352 11.75 12.53 -18.96
CA VAL A 352 13.11 12.92 -18.58
C VAL A 352 13.85 13.43 -19.81
N ILE A 353 14.70 14.41 -19.61
CA ILE A 353 15.52 14.95 -20.71
C ILE A 353 16.61 13.95 -21.04
N CYS A 354 16.61 13.45 -22.27
CA CYS A 354 17.67 12.64 -22.86
C CYS A 354 18.42 13.45 -23.94
N LYS A 355 19.58 12.95 -24.33
CA LYS A 355 20.36 13.59 -25.41
C LYS A 355 19.76 13.33 -26.78
N TYR A 356 19.27 12.10 -26.98
CA TYR A 356 18.63 11.62 -28.21
C TYR A 356 17.37 10.84 -27.88
N PHE A 357 16.37 10.98 -28.76
CA PHE A 357 15.15 10.16 -28.73
C PHE A 357 14.94 9.53 -30.09
N TYR A 358 14.73 8.23 -30.12
CA TYR A 358 14.38 7.49 -31.35
C TYR A 358 13.08 6.75 -31.14
N GLY A 359 12.23 6.76 -32.14
CA GLY A 359 10.90 6.16 -32.07
C GLY A 359 10.57 5.31 -33.28
N LEU A 360 9.68 4.33 -33.04
CA LEU A 360 9.01 3.60 -34.09
C LEU A 360 7.68 4.25 -34.40
N TYR A 361 7.46 4.55 -35.67
CA TYR A 361 6.23 5.13 -36.19
C TYR A 361 5.50 4.14 -37.09
N LEU A 362 4.22 3.91 -36.80
CA LEU A 362 3.29 3.20 -37.67
C LEU A 362 2.29 4.23 -38.24
N LYS A 363 2.23 4.40 -39.57
CA LYS A 363 1.34 5.36 -40.22
C LYS A 363 1.39 6.78 -39.59
N ASN A 364 2.61 7.26 -39.31
CA ASN A 364 2.89 8.54 -38.65
C ASN A 364 2.51 8.65 -37.16
N GLU A 365 2.05 7.58 -36.53
CA GLU A 365 1.82 7.53 -35.08
C GLU A 365 3.05 6.95 -34.39
N LEU A 366 3.54 7.62 -33.34
CA LEU A 366 4.61 7.13 -32.48
C LEU A 366 4.08 6.00 -31.59
N VAL A 367 4.61 4.77 -31.75
CA VAL A 367 4.13 3.57 -31.04
C VAL A 367 5.15 3.01 -30.05
N GLN A 368 6.42 3.34 -30.19
CA GLN A 368 7.46 2.99 -29.22
C GLN A 368 8.59 4.00 -29.25
N LEU A 369 9.18 4.30 -28.08
CA LEU A 369 10.22 5.29 -27.89
C LEU A 369 11.38 4.73 -27.06
N VAL A 370 12.60 5.12 -27.40
CA VAL A 370 13.79 4.99 -26.55
C VAL A 370 14.44 6.35 -26.35
N GLY A 371 14.89 6.63 -25.14
CA GLY A 371 15.63 7.85 -24.79
C GLY A 371 17.04 7.51 -24.32
N ILE A 372 18.04 8.07 -25.00
CA ILE A 372 19.47 7.77 -24.82
C ILE A 372 20.20 9.01 -24.33
N GLY A 373 21.13 8.82 -23.41
CA GLY A 373 21.97 9.91 -22.90
C GLY A 373 23.32 9.41 -22.40
N LYS A 374 24.12 10.35 -21.89
CA LYS A 374 25.35 9.98 -21.17
C LYS A 374 25.00 9.26 -19.88
N SER A 375 25.82 8.26 -19.51
CA SER A 375 25.62 7.52 -18.28
C SER A 375 25.67 8.45 -17.06
N ARG A 376 24.59 8.42 -16.27
CA ARG A 376 24.39 9.31 -15.13
C ARG A 376 25.00 8.80 -13.85
N PHE A 377 25.04 7.48 -13.66
CA PHE A 377 25.40 6.85 -12.40
C PHE A 377 26.69 6.05 -12.48
N ASN A 378 27.03 5.48 -13.62
CA ASN A 378 28.22 4.63 -13.78
C ASN A 378 29.15 5.23 -14.85
N LYS A 379 30.23 5.85 -14.42
CA LYS A 379 31.22 6.49 -15.30
C LYS A 379 32.02 5.50 -16.17
N GLY A 380 31.94 4.20 -15.90
CA GLY A 380 32.54 3.16 -16.72
C GLY A 380 31.82 2.93 -18.04
N TYR A 381 30.66 3.57 -18.25
CA TYR A 381 29.88 3.53 -19.48
C TYR A 381 29.71 4.94 -20.01
N GLU A 382 29.84 5.10 -21.31
CA GLU A 382 29.60 6.38 -21.93
C GLU A 382 28.09 6.64 -22.10
N TRP A 383 27.33 5.63 -22.45
CA TRP A 383 25.94 5.70 -22.81
C TRP A 383 25.02 4.98 -21.81
N GLU A 384 23.83 5.51 -21.64
CA GLU A 384 22.75 4.94 -20.84
C GLU A 384 21.45 4.97 -21.64
N LEU A 385 20.79 3.81 -21.72
CA LEU A 385 19.38 3.74 -22.10
C LEU A 385 18.54 4.19 -20.90
N ILE A 386 18.09 5.44 -20.96
CA ILE A 386 17.44 6.12 -19.83
C ILE A 386 15.95 5.80 -19.76
N ARG A 387 15.30 5.70 -20.93
CA ARG A 387 13.86 5.42 -21.06
C ARG A 387 13.61 4.49 -22.22
N SER A 388 12.67 3.58 -22.04
CA SER A 388 12.12 2.73 -23.10
C SER A 388 10.68 2.41 -22.78
N CYS A 389 9.74 2.76 -23.64
CA CYS A 389 8.34 2.35 -23.50
C CYS A 389 7.64 2.26 -24.86
N SER A 390 6.61 1.44 -24.91
CA SER A 390 5.61 1.43 -25.95
C SER A 390 4.42 2.28 -25.58
N LYS A 391 3.61 2.68 -26.54
CA LYS A 391 2.28 3.25 -26.29
C LYS A 391 1.46 2.32 -25.41
N ILE A 392 0.69 2.86 -24.48
CA ILE A 392 -0.20 2.07 -23.61
C ILE A 392 -1.10 1.16 -24.45
N ASP A 393 -1.45 0.00 -23.88
CA ASP A 393 -2.25 -1.04 -24.53
C ASP A 393 -1.73 -1.47 -25.92
N THR A 394 -0.41 -1.38 -26.15
CA THR A 394 0.23 -1.75 -27.40
C THR A 394 1.49 -2.56 -27.16
N VAL A 395 1.66 -3.67 -27.86
CA VAL A 395 2.88 -4.49 -27.90
C VAL A 395 3.55 -4.34 -29.25
N VAL A 396 4.79 -3.82 -29.28
CA VAL A 396 5.57 -3.71 -30.50
C VAL A 396 6.56 -4.86 -30.57
N ILE A 397 6.21 -5.90 -31.34
CA ILE A 397 7.00 -7.13 -31.46
C ILE A 397 8.30 -6.85 -32.22
N GLY A 398 9.43 -7.11 -31.55
CA GLY A 398 10.78 -6.84 -32.11
C GLY A 398 11.18 -5.36 -32.08
N GLY A 399 10.33 -4.47 -31.54
CA GLY A 399 10.54 -3.03 -31.58
C GLY A 399 11.76 -2.59 -30.79
N PHE A 400 11.92 -3.08 -29.57
CA PHE A 400 13.06 -2.74 -28.73
C PHE A 400 14.40 -3.06 -29.40
N ASN A 401 14.55 -4.28 -29.92
CA ASN A 401 15.80 -4.70 -30.57
C ASN A 401 16.05 -3.93 -31.87
N LYS A 402 14.99 -3.62 -32.65
CA LYS A 402 15.10 -2.79 -33.84
C LYS A 402 15.59 -1.38 -33.54
N LEU A 403 15.02 -0.74 -32.53
CA LEU A 403 15.44 0.59 -32.07
C LEU A 403 16.87 0.56 -31.54
N MET A 404 17.20 -0.39 -30.67
CA MET A 404 18.53 -0.44 -30.07
C MET A 404 19.63 -0.68 -31.11
N ARG A 405 19.41 -1.54 -32.10
CA ARG A 405 20.36 -1.73 -33.20
C ARG A 405 20.56 -0.42 -33.94
N HIS A 406 19.48 0.25 -34.33
CA HIS A 406 19.58 1.53 -35.04
C HIS A 406 20.32 2.59 -34.21
N VAL A 407 20.06 2.69 -32.91
CA VAL A 407 20.73 3.61 -31.99
C VAL A 407 22.22 3.34 -31.92
N ILE A 408 22.60 2.06 -31.78
CA ILE A 408 24.00 1.63 -31.72
C ILE A 408 24.74 2.00 -33.00
N ASP A 409 24.16 1.65 -34.14
CA ASP A 409 24.76 1.91 -35.47
C ASP A 409 24.86 3.43 -35.73
N THR A 410 23.81 4.23 -35.41
CA THR A 410 23.75 5.67 -35.68
C THR A 410 24.68 6.47 -34.79
N LEU A 411 24.79 6.11 -33.50
CA LEU A 411 25.61 6.84 -32.54
C LEU A 411 26.98 6.23 -32.32
N ASN A 412 27.32 5.15 -33.04
CA ASN A 412 28.58 4.39 -32.93
C ASN A 412 28.90 4.07 -31.45
N ILE A 413 27.97 3.34 -30.82
CA ILE A 413 28.04 3.04 -29.38
C ILE A 413 28.80 1.72 -29.15
N ASP A 414 29.92 1.74 -28.43
CA ASP A 414 30.67 0.54 -28.07
C ASP A 414 30.10 -0.17 -26.84
N ASN A 415 29.52 0.58 -25.91
CA ASN A 415 28.90 0.03 -24.72
C ASN A 415 27.79 0.92 -24.21
N ILE A 416 26.73 0.29 -23.71
CA ILE A 416 25.57 0.98 -23.15
C ILE A 416 25.06 0.23 -21.92
N VAL A 417 24.67 0.97 -20.89
CA VAL A 417 24.08 0.46 -19.66
C VAL A 417 22.60 0.80 -19.58
N SER A 418 21.81 -0.05 -18.93
CA SER A 418 20.40 0.21 -18.63
C SER A 418 20.01 -0.30 -17.24
N TYR A 419 19.06 0.37 -16.63
CA TYR A 419 18.55 0.05 -15.30
C TYR A 419 17.07 -0.35 -15.39
N VAL A 420 16.75 -1.57 -14.99
CA VAL A 420 15.40 -2.14 -15.06
C VAL A 420 14.79 -2.18 -13.66
N ASP A 421 13.71 -1.46 -13.46
CA ASP A 421 12.99 -1.38 -12.18
C ASP A 421 12.41 -2.75 -11.78
N LYS A 422 12.89 -3.30 -10.67
CA LYS A 422 12.52 -4.62 -10.16
C LYS A 422 11.09 -4.69 -9.64
N ARG A 423 10.44 -3.55 -9.41
CA ARG A 423 9.04 -3.49 -8.96
C ARG A 423 8.06 -3.98 -10.02
N TYR A 424 8.38 -3.77 -11.29
CA TYR A 424 7.49 -4.05 -12.41
C TYR A 424 8.06 -5.03 -13.42
N PHE A 425 9.39 -5.13 -13.54
CA PHE A 425 10.01 -5.80 -14.66
C PHE A 425 11.06 -6.83 -14.23
N ASN A 426 11.03 -7.99 -14.88
CA ASN A 426 11.98 -9.07 -14.65
C ASN A 426 13.18 -9.08 -15.60
N GLY A 427 13.20 -8.16 -16.60
CA GLY A 427 14.28 -8.05 -17.58
C GLY A 427 14.14 -8.96 -18.82
N LYS A 428 12.98 -9.61 -19.03
CA LYS A 428 12.75 -10.48 -20.21
C LYS A 428 12.99 -9.79 -21.56
N GLY A 429 12.84 -8.47 -21.65
CA GLY A 429 13.11 -7.69 -22.86
C GLY A 429 14.59 -7.54 -23.20
N TYR A 430 15.50 -7.82 -22.26
CA TYR A 430 16.95 -7.63 -22.37
C TYR A 430 17.69 -8.94 -22.69
N LYS A 431 17.13 -9.77 -23.60
CA LYS A 431 17.68 -11.12 -23.90
C LYS A 431 19.12 -11.08 -24.42
N ASP A 432 19.44 -10.06 -25.22
CA ASP A 432 20.76 -9.90 -25.86
C ASP A 432 21.71 -9.06 -24.98
N TRP A 433 21.30 -8.69 -23.79
CA TRP A 433 22.07 -7.90 -22.85
C TRP A 433 22.59 -8.76 -21.68
N ALA A 434 23.81 -8.49 -21.25
CA ALA A 434 24.39 -9.15 -20.08
C ALA A 434 23.85 -8.50 -18.78
N LEU A 435 23.31 -9.31 -17.89
CA LEU A 435 23.02 -8.87 -16.50
C LEU A 435 24.34 -8.76 -15.74
N ILE A 436 24.75 -7.55 -15.38
CA ILE A 436 26.04 -7.28 -14.72
C ILE A 436 25.90 -7.04 -13.21
N GLY A 437 24.70 -6.92 -12.70
CA GLY A 437 24.45 -6.75 -11.28
C GLY A 437 23.05 -6.24 -10.95
N GLU A 438 22.84 -5.97 -9.67
CA GLU A 438 21.62 -5.37 -9.16
C GLU A 438 21.97 -4.19 -8.24
N SER A 439 21.21 -3.12 -8.31
CA SER A 439 21.35 -2.02 -7.35
C SER A 439 20.62 -2.33 -6.04
N SER A 440 21.11 -1.80 -4.94
CA SER A 440 20.34 -1.77 -3.69
C SER A 440 19.04 -1.00 -3.87
N PRO A 441 18.03 -1.27 -3.04
CA PRO A 441 16.84 -0.44 -2.96
C PRO A 441 17.18 1.03 -2.77
N ASN A 442 16.51 1.89 -3.51
CA ASN A 442 16.54 3.32 -3.37
C ASN A 442 15.27 3.80 -2.65
N TYR A 443 15.21 5.06 -2.24
CA TYR A 443 14.05 5.60 -1.56
C TYR A 443 13.56 6.89 -2.21
N PHE A 444 12.28 7.13 -1.97
CA PHE A 444 11.59 8.37 -2.26
C PHE A 444 11.22 9.04 -0.95
N TYR A 445 11.13 10.35 -0.96
CA TYR A 445 10.54 11.10 0.13
C TYR A 445 9.04 11.26 -0.07
N THR A 446 8.29 11.26 1.01
CA THR A 446 6.87 11.59 1.01
C THR A 446 6.56 12.58 2.13
N LYS A 447 5.70 13.54 1.85
CA LYS A 447 5.19 14.47 2.85
C LYS A 447 3.67 14.33 2.94
N GLU A 448 3.17 14.14 4.15
CA GLU A 448 1.74 13.89 4.37
C GLU A 448 1.20 12.66 3.61
N TYR A 449 2.08 11.81 3.08
CA TYR A 449 1.77 10.57 2.35
C TYR A 449 0.85 10.79 1.14
N LEU A 450 1.04 11.91 0.42
CA LEU A 450 0.25 12.27 -0.75
C LEU A 450 0.84 11.71 -2.04
N ASP A 451 2.14 11.86 -2.19
CA ASP A 451 2.92 11.44 -3.35
C ASP A 451 4.35 11.08 -2.94
N ARG A 452 5.07 10.42 -3.84
CA ARG A 452 6.48 10.11 -3.68
C ARG A 452 7.31 11.09 -4.50
N GLU A 453 8.25 11.72 -3.84
CA GLU A 453 9.18 12.64 -4.46
C GLU A 453 10.59 12.04 -4.58
N SER A 454 11.22 12.25 -5.74
CA SER A 454 12.57 11.75 -5.97
C SER A 454 13.56 12.33 -4.95
N ARG A 455 14.35 11.47 -4.32
CA ARG A 455 15.48 11.85 -3.45
C ARG A 455 16.42 12.87 -4.09
N LEU A 456 16.57 12.85 -5.42
CA LEU A 456 17.46 13.75 -6.13
C LEU A 456 17.12 15.25 -5.95
N LYS A 457 15.86 15.55 -5.60
CA LYS A 457 15.44 16.93 -5.25
C LYS A 457 16.01 17.38 -3.91
N TYR A 458 16.29 16.46 -3.01
CA TYR A 458 16.59 16.67 -1.58
C TYR A 458 18.01 16.26 -1.17
N GLN A 459 18.90 16.15 -2.14
CA GLN A 459 20.33 15.86 -1.84
C GLN A 459 20.88 16.90 -0.87
N LYS A 460 21.71 16.48 0.10
CA LYS A 460 22.17 17.29 1.22
C LYS A 460 22.65 18.69 0.80
N HIS A 461 23.44 18.81 -0.28
CA HIS A 461 23.94 20.09 -0.79
C HIS A 461 22.86 21.05 -1.28
N LYS A 462 21.65 20.56 -1.60
CA LYS A 462 20.52 21.38 -2.07
C LYS A 462 19.62 21.86 -0.91
N ILE A 463 19.63 21.16 0.22
CA ILE A 463 18.71 21.41 1.34
C ILE A 463 19.37 22.07 2.54
N ILE A 464 20.68 22.20 2.57
CA ILE A 464 21.38 22.96 3.62
C ILE A 464 21.03 24.44 3.45
N LYS A 465 20.26 24.99 4.40
CA LYS A 465 19.89 26.41 4.45
C LYS A 465 20.50 27.17 5.63
N THR A 466 20.94 26.46 6.66
CA THR A 466 21.50 27.03 7.90
C THR A 466 22.78 26.30 8.31
N GLU A 467 23.60 26.94 9.15
CA GLU A 467 24.81 26.31 9.68
C GLU A 467 24.48 25.03 10.50
N ASP A 468 23.39 25.05 11.26
CA ASP A 468 22.97 23.91 12.06
C ASP A 468 22.66 22.68 11.19
N ASN A 469 22.12 22.89 9.98
CA ASN A 469 21.81 21.82 9.04
C ASN A 469 23.07 21.15 8.46
N LYS A 470 24.26 21.78 8.54
CA LYS A 470 25.50 21.17 8.06
C LYS A 470 25.91 19.94 8.88
N LEU A 471 25.59 19.94 10.17
CA LEU A 471 25.91 18.84 11.08
C LEU A 471 24.95 17.65 10.95
N LEU A 472 23.77 17.86 10.38
CA LEU A 472 22.75 16.84 10.23
C LEU A 472 22.95 16.02 8.94
N THR A 473 22.50 14.77 8.95
CA THR A 473 22.38 13.95 7.73
C THR A 473 21.23 14.45 6.87
N GLU A 474 21.22 14.13 5.57
CA GLU A 474 20.10 14.41 4.67
C GLU A 474 18.76 13.95 5.28
N TRP A 475 18.75 12.72 5.82
CA TRP A 475 17.55 12.14 6.42
C TRP A 475 17.06 12.93 7.66
N GLN A 476 17.95 13.31 8.55
CA GLN A 476 17.59 14.11 9.73
C GLN A 476 16.98 15.46 9.34
N ILE A 477 17.55 16.13 8.33
CA ILE A 477 16.98 17.39 7.83
C ILE A 477 15.58 17.17 7.29
N MET A 478 15.38 16.09 6.53
CA MET A 478 14.08 15.78 5.93
C MET A 478 13.04 15.36 6.97
N GLN A 479 13.43 14.61 8.00
CA GLN A 479 12.56 14.29 9.14
C GLN A 479 12.09 15.55 9.88
N LEU A 480 13.00 16.49 10.15
CA LEU A 480 12.65 17.77 10.76
C LEU A 480 11.69 18.59 9.89
N ALA A 481 11.78 18.44 8.57
CA ALA A 481 10.86 19.06 7.61
C ALA A 481 9.51 18.33 7.44
N GLY A 482 9.31 17.23 8.20
CA GLY A 482 8.07 16.45 8.20
C GLY A 482 7.95 15.43 7.06
N TYR A 483 9.08 15.03 6.47
CA TYR A 483 9.13 13.98 5.44
C TYR A 483 9.38 12.60 6.04
N ASP A 484 8.85 11.57 5.37
CA ASP A 484 9.17 10.16 5.58
C ASP A 484 9.81 9.56 4.32
N ARG A 485 10.34 8.34 4.42
CA ARG A 485 10.94 7.60 3.30
C ARG A 485 10.12 6.37 2.94
N ILE A 486 10.08 6.09 1.63
CA ILE A 486 9.50 4.86 1.09
C ILE A 486 10.53 4.22 0.18
N TRP A 487 10.84 2.94 0.42
CA TRP A 487 11.87 2.20 -0.29
C TRP A 487 11.29 1.44 -1.48
N ASP A 488 12.04 1.39 -2.58
CA ASP A 488 11.74 0.55 -3.76
C ASP A 488 12.41 -0.83 -3.66
N CYS A 489 12.46 -1.58 -4.77
CA CYS A 489 13.12 -2.88 -4.86
C CYS A 489 14.51 -2.81 -5.49
N GLY A 490 15.00 -1.63 -5.86
CA GLY A 490 16.21 -1.45 -6.67
C GLY A 490 16.01 -1.84 -8.13
N ASN A 491 17.12 -1.89 -8.87
CA ASN A 491 17.12 -2.16 -10.30
C ASN A 491 18.03 -3.33 -10.65
N LYS A 492 17.71 -4.05 -11.72
CA LYS A 492 18.68 -4.89 -12.43
C LYS A 492 19.50 -4.02 -13.37
N VAL A 493 20.78 -4.25 -13.44
CA VAL A 493 21.71 -3.49 -14.29
C VAL A 493 22.13 -4.36 -15.45
N TYR A 494 21.78 -3.92 -16.64
CA TYR A 494 22.08 -4.61 -17.88
C TYR A 494 23.10 -3.83 -18.70
N LYS A 495 23.97 -4.57 -19.41
CA LYS A 495 24.98 -4.03 -20.30
C LYS A 495 24.85 -4.70 -21.65
N LEU A 496 24.95 -3.92 -22.73
CA LEU A 496 25.17 -4.40 -24.07
C LEU A 496 26.56 -3.96 -24.51
N ASN A 497 27.37 -4.92 -24.96
CA ASN A 497 28.60 -4.66 -25.70
C ASN A 497 28.27 -4.94 -27.20
N THR A 498 28.72 -4.07 -28.06
CA THR A 498 28.56 -4.16 -29.50
C THR A 498 29.80 -4.73 -30.13
#